data_1f31880711c2a1a073b295f63809b449
#
_entry.id   1f31880711c2a1a073b295f63809b449
#
_cell.length_a   1.000
_cell.length_b   1.000
_cell.length_c   1.000
_cell.angle_alpha   90.00
_cell.angle_beta   90.00
_cell.angle_gamma   90.00
#
_symmetry.space_group_name_H-M   'P 1'
#
loop_
_entity.id
_entity.type
_entity.pdbx_description
1 polymer ?
#
loop_
_entity_poly.entity_id
_entity_poly.type
_entity_poly.pdbx_seq_one_letter_code
_entity_poly.pdbx_strand_id
1 'polypeptide(L)'
;PMYYEVFVCPSCGYAAPETSLGELTEKEANLLKEAFSGREVGRSFCDQRSLDDAIASYKLAIYTAELRKANASVLAGLCLKLAWLYRFKGDKQEELFLEYSLRNYLDAYDKESFPIGNLNEISMMYLLGELSRRLGKLSEAITWFGRAAASPERTENPMIEKLAREQWALTREQYKESETSE
;
A
#
# COMPACT_ATOMS: atom_id res chain seq x y z
N PRO A 1 -4.50 -14.20 6.81
CA PRO A 1 -4.03 -14.40 5.45
C PRO A 1 -4.61 -13.32 4.54
N MET A 2 -3.78 -12.70 3.72
CA MET A 2 -4.07 -11.55 2.86
C MET A 2 -5.35 -11.69 2.01
N TYR A 3 -5.73 -12.91 1.62
CA TYR A 3 -6.93 -13.18 0.82
C TYR A 3 -8.25 -12.82 1.49
N TYR A 4 -8.27 -12.71 2.83
CA TYR A 4 -9.50 -12.50 3.61
C TYR A 4 -9.50 -11.19 4.42
N GLU A 5 -8.52 -10.31 4.22
CA GLU A 5 -8.43 -9.04 4.95
C GLU A 5 -9.46 -8.00 4.50
N VAL A 6 -10.00 -8.16 3.29
CA VAL A 6 -11.03 -7.29 2.74
C VAL A 6 -12.38 -7.98 2.85
N PHE A 7 -13.31 -7.34 3.54
CA PHE A 7 -14.71 -7.75 3.60
C PHE A 7 -15.47 -7.18 2.40
N VAL A 8 -16.32 -7.99 1.78
CA VAL A 8 -17.12 -7.60 0.63
C VAL A 8 -18.59 -7.88 0.93
N CYS A 9 -19.43 -6.89 0.80
CA CYS A 9 -20.89 -7.05 0.93
C CYS A 9 -21.41 -7.91 -0.25
N PRO A 10 -22.09 -9.03 0.03
CA PRO A 10 -22.58 -9.92 -1.03
C PRO A 10 -23.71 -9.29 -1.86
N SER A 11 -24.40 -8.29 -1.30
CA SER A 11 -25.57 -7.68 -1.95
C SER A 11 -25.20 -6.55 -2.91
N CYS A 12 -24.19 -5.72 -2.56
CA CYS A 12 -23.88 -4.51 -3.34
C CYS A 12 -22.41 -4.39 -3.78
N GLY A 13 -21.50 -5.22 -3.24
CA GLY A 13 -20.09 -5.15 -3.56
C GLY A 13 -19.31 -4.05 -2.82
N TYR A 14 -19.93 -3.34 -1.85
CA TYR A 14 -19.16 -2.50 -0.92
C TYR A 14 -18.05 -3.32 -0.29
N ALA A 15 -16.83 -2.80 -0.28
CA ALA A 15 -15.69 -3.53 0.21
C ALA A 15 -14.76 -2.64 1.03
N ALA A 16 -14.29 -3.15 2.17
CA ALA A 16 -13.33 -2.46 3.02
C ALA A 16 -12.52 -3.47 3.84
N PRO A 17 -11.28 -3.14 4.24
CA PRO A 17 -10.58 -3.89 5.27
C PRO A 17 -11.27 -3.70 6.64
N GLU A 18 -11.11 -4.67 7.54
CA GLU A 18 -11.70 -4.65 8.87
C GLU A 18 -11.42 -3.34 9.61
N THR A 19 -10.19 -2.85 9.50
CA THR A 19 -9.75 -1.58 10.12
C THR A 19 -10.46 -0.34 9.60
N SER A 20 -11.16 -0.44 8.47
CA SER A 20 -11.90 0.66 7.82
C SER A 20 -13.42 0.45 7.85
N LEU A 21 -13.92 -0.59 8.53
CA LEU A 21 -15.34 -0.87 8.73
C LEU A 21 -15.99 -0.02 9.84
N GLY A 22 -15.47 1.16 10.12
CA GLY A 22 -16.01 2.07 11.12
C GLY A 22 -17.39 2.65 10.74
N GLU A 23 -17.94 3.46 11.64
CA GLU A 23 -19.19 4.18 11.41
C GLU A 23 -19.05 5.11 10.20
N LEU A 24 -20.05 5.08 9.33
CA LEU A 24 -20.16 5.96 8.17
C LEU A 24 -20.90 7.22 8.59
N THR A 25 -20.40 8.37 8.18
CA THR A 25 -21.18 9.60 8.24
C THR A 25 -22.38 9.49 7.29
N GLU A 26 -23.45 10.23 7.56
CA GLU A 26 -24.64 10.24 6.69
C GLU A 26 -24.28 10.58 5.23
N LYS A 27 -23.37 11.52 5.04
CA LYS A 27 -22.88 11.90 3.71
C LYS A 27 -22.18 10.74 2.99
N GLU A 28 -21.29 10.03 3.68
CA GLU A 28 -20.61 8.85 3.12
C GLU A 28 -21.62 7.73 2.80
N ALA A 29 -22.56 7.48 3.72
CA ALA A 29 -23.59 6.47 3.53
C ALA A 29 -24.46 6.77 2.28
N ASN A 30 -24.83 8.01 2.05
CA ASN A 30 -25.61 8.43 0.88
C ASN A 30 -24.79 8.29 -0.41
N LEU A 31 -23.51 8.73 -0.39
CA LEU A 31 -22.59 8.58 -1.52
C LEU A 31 -22.39 7.11 -1.89
N LEU A 32 -22.18 6.25 -0.91
CA LEU A 32 -22.01 4.82 -1.14
C LEU A 32 -23.28 4.15 -1.62
N LYS A 33 -24.45 4.52 -1.07
CA LYS A 33 -25.74 4.03 -1.57
C LYS A 33 -25.95 4.37 -3.05
N GLU A 34 -25.66 5.61 -3.45
CA GLU A 34 -25.76 6.03 -4.85
C GLU A 34 -24.77 5.25 -5.73
N ALA A 35 -23.50 5.16 -5.33
CA ALA A 35 -22.44 4.51 -6.11
C ALA A 35 -22.65 3.00 -6.27
N PHE A 36 -23.27 2.34 -5.30
CA PHE A 36 -23.52 0.89 -5.30
C PHE A 36 -24.97 0.50 -5.60
N SER A 37 -25.88 1.46 -5.82
CA SER A 37 -27.27 1.20 -6.17
C SER A 37 -27.38 0.46 -7.51
N GLY A 38 -28.20 -0.58 -7.53
CA GLY A 38 -28.46 -1.37 -8.75
C GLY A 38 -27.27 -2.22 -9.22
N ARG A 39 -26.19 -2.31 -8.46
CA ARG A 39 -25.06 -3.21 -8.77
C ARG A 39 -25.38 -4.62 -8.29
N GLU A 40 -25.17 -5.58 -9.17
CA GLU A 40 -25.16 -7.00 -8.81
C GLU A 40 -23.72 -7.46 -8.62
N VAL A 41 -23.46 -8.20 -7.54
CA VAL A 41 -22.17 -8.81 -7.28
C VAL A 41 -22.09 -10.10 -8.07
N GLY A 42 -21.38 -10.09 -9.20
CA GLY A 42 -21.29 -11.22 -10.14
C GLY A 42 -20.50 -12.44 -9.64
N ARG A 43 -20.04 -12.43 -8.35
CA ARG A 43 -19.33 -13.56 -7.73
C ARG A 43 -19.50 -13.58 -6.21
N SER A 44 -19.39 -14.76 -5.61
CA SER A 44 -19.35 -14.90 -4.16
C SER A 44 -17.94 -14.59 -3.61
N PHE A 45 -17.90 -13.88 -2.49
CA PHE A 45 -16.68 -13.66 -1.68
C PHE A 45 -16.77 -14.34 -0.30
N CYS A 46 -17.82 -15.14 -0.08
CA CYS A 46 -18.11 -15.74 1.23
C CYS A 46 -17.42 -17.10 1.42
N ASP A 47 -17.04 -17.77 0.34
CA ASP A 47 -16.42 -19.08 0.33
C ASP A 47 -14.90 -19.00 0.29
N GLN A 48 -14.24 -20.13 0.00
CA GLN A 48 -12.80 -20.16 -0.20
C GLN A 48 -12.40 -19.29 -1.39
N ARG A 49 -11.62 -18.25 -1.13
CA ARG A 49 -11.20 -17.28 -2.14
C ARG A 49 -10.01 -17.78 -2.92
N SER A 50 -10.11 -17.73 -4.23
CA SER A 50 -8.99 -17.82 -5.15
C SER A 50 -8.13 -16.54 -5.12
N LEU A 51 -6.97 -16.59 -5.77
CA LEU A 51 -6.13 -15.39 -5.97
C LEU A 51 -6.88 -14.30 -6.74
N ASP A 52 -7.69 -14.66 -7.75
CA ASP A 52 -8.48 -13.72 -8.54
C ASP A 52 -9.62 -13.09 -7.71
N ASP A 53 -10.22 -13.82 -6.77
CA ASP A 53 -11.20 -13.25 -5.84
C ASP A 53 -10.55 -12.29 -4.85
N ALA A 54 -9.35 -12.62 -4.36
CA ALA A 54 -8.58 -11.71 -3.52
C ALA A 54 -8.24 -10.41 -4.28
N ILE A 55 -7.73 -10.50 -5.51
CA ILE A 55 -7.45 -9.34 -6.36
C ILE A 55 -8.73 -8.50 -6.57
N ALA A 56 -9.85 -9.14 -6.87
CA ALA A 56 -11.12 -8.44 -7.07
C ALA A 56 -11.59 -7.73 -5.80
N SER A 57 -11.45 -8.36 -4.62
CA SER A 57 -11.84 -7.75 -3.35
C SER A 57 -11.01 -6.50 -3.03
N TYR A 58 -9.70 -6.52 -3.28
CA TYR A 58 -8.85 -5.33 -3.08
C TYR A 58 -9.17 -4.20 -4.07
N LYS A 59 -9.48 -4.51 -5.33
CA LYS A 59 -9.94 -3.50 -6.30
C LYS A 59 -11.23 -2.82 -5.84
N LEU A 60 -12.18 -3.59 -5.32
CA LEU A 60 -13.41 -3.04 -4.74
C LEU A 60 -13.12 -2.17 -3.51
N ALA A 61 -12.18 -2.60 -2.64
CA ALA A 61 -11.80 -1.82 -1.47
C ALA A 61 -11.11 -0.50 -1.83
N ILE A 62 -10.24 -0.48 -2.84
CA ILE A 62 -9.62 0.75 -3.35
C ILE A 62 -10.69 1.69 -3.89
N TYR A 63 -11.59 1.20 -4.72
CA TYR A 63 -12.70 1.99 -5.25
C TYR A 63 -13.57 2.59 -4.12
N THR A 64 -13.91 1.79 -3.11
CA THR A 64 -14.66 2.27 -1.94
C THR A 64 -13.87 3.34 -1.16
N ALA A 65 -12.58 3.12 -0.94
CA ALA A 65 -11.71 4.06 -0.21
C ALA A 65 -11.58 5.40 -0.96
N GLU A 66 -11.46 5.38 -2.29
CA GLU A 66 -11.46 6.59 -3.12
C GLU A 66 -12.78 7.36 -3.03
N LEU A 67 -13.92 6.68 -3.11
CA LEU A 67 -15.24 7.30 -2.95
C LEU A 67 -15.39 7.97 -1.58
N ARG A 68 -14.90 7.32 -0.54
CA ARG A 68 -14.92 7.87 0.83
C ARG A 68 -13.90 8.96 1.08
N LYS A 69 -13.01 9.22 0.12
CA LYS A 69 -11.85 10.12 0.30
C LYS A 69 -11.02 9.71 1.52
N ALA A 70 -10.76 8.42 1.64
CA ALA A 70 -9.95 7.88 2.72
C ALA A 70 -8.54 8.49 2.71
N ASN A 71 -7.87 8.43 3.86
CA ASN A 71 -6.49 8.89 4.00
C ASN A 71 -5.57 8.20 2.98
N ALA A 72 -4.53 8.92 2.55
CA ALA A 72 -3.57 8.42 1.58
C ALA A 72 -2.89 7.13 2.05
N SER A 73 -2.62 7.01 3.35
CA SER A 73 -2.06 5.78 3.96
C SER A 73 -2.94 4.54 3.78
N VAL A 74 -4.25 4.70 3.83
CA VAL A 74 -5.21 3.59 3.60
C VAL A 74 -5.12 3.13 2.14
N LEU A 75 -5.17 4.06 1.19
CA LEU A 75 -5.01 3.76 -0.24
C LEU A 75 -3.66 3.11 -0.53
N ALA A 76 -2.58 3.65 0.05
CA ALA A 76 -1.23 3.12 -0.08
C ALA A 76 -1.13 1.65 0.36
N GLY A 77 -1.68 1.34 1.53
CA GLY A 77 -1.68 -0.03 2.07
C GLY A 77 -2.48 -1.01 1.23
N LEU A 78 -3.65 -0.59 0.72
CA LEU A 78 -4.47 -1.40 -0.17
C LEU A 78 -3.74 -1.67 -1.50
N CYS A 79 -3.14 -0.63 -2.10
CA CYS A 79 -2.37 -0.76 -3.33
C CYS A 79 -1.15 -1.68 -3.15
N LEU A 80 -0.43 -1.56 -2.02
CA LEU A 80 0.72 -2.42 -1.73
C LEU A 80 0.32 -3.91 -1.66
N LYS A 81 -0.76 -4.22 -0.95
CA LYS A 81 -1.26 -5.59 -0.84
C LYS A 81 -1.75 -6.13 -2.19
N LEU A 82 -2.41 -5.28 -2.98
CA LEU A 82 -2.82 -5.65 -4.34
C LEU A 82 -1.61 -5.90 -5.26
N ALA A 83 -0.54 -5.11 -5.14
CA ALA A 83 0.71 -5.36 -5.84
C ALA A 83 1.31 -6.73 -5.49
N TRP A 84 1.29 -7.11 -4.20
CA TRP A 84 1.75 -8.44 -3.78
C TRP A 84 0.90 -9.58 -4.35
N LEU A 85 -0.42 -9.40 -4.45
CA LEU A 85 -1.29 -10.39 -5.10
C LEU A 85 -0.96 -10.53 -6.59
N TYR A 86 -0.69 -9.43 -7.29
CA TYR A 86 -0.25 -9.47 -8.67
C TYR A 86 1.14 -10.12 -8.84
N ARG A 87 2.04 -9.92 -7.89
CA ARG A 87 3.33 -10.64 -7.85
C ARG A 87 3.11 -12.15 -7.76
N PHE A 88 2.24 -12.63 -6.87
CA PHE A 88 1.90 -14.06 -6.80
C PHE A 88 1.29 -14.59 -8.08
N LYS A 89 0.59 -13.75 -8.83
CA LYS A 89 0.05 -14.08 -10.15
C LYS A 89 1.08 -14.05 -11.27
N GLY A 90 2.21 -13.40 -11.08
CA GLY A 90 3.19 -13.13 -12.14
C GLY A 90 2.70 -12.09 -13.15
N ASP A 91 1.85 -11.16 -12.73
CA ASP A 91 1.19 -10.17 -13.59
C ASP A 91 1.90 -8.81 -13.51
N LYS A 92 2.14 -8.20 -14.66
CA LYS A 92 2.81 -6.88 -14.78
C LYS A 92 2.07 -5.74 -14.07
N GLN A 93 0.82 -5.92 -13.70
CA GLN A 93 0.09 -4.94 -12.89
C GLN A 93 0.70 -4.75 -11.49
N GLU A 94 1.60 -5.64 -11.05
CA GLU A 94 2.39 -5.42 -9.84
C GLU A 94 3.04 -4.04 -9.82
N GLU A 95 3.76 -3.70 -10.88
CA GLU A 95 4.50 -2.43 -10.99
C GLU A 95 3.58 -1.22 -10.86
N LEU A 96 2.45 -1.23 -11.56
CA LEU A 96 1.45 -0.16 -11.50
C LEU A 96 0.95 0.08 -10.07
N PHE A 97 0.63 -1.00 -9.34
CA PHE A 97 0.12 -0.87 -7.98
C PHE A 97 1.22 -0.56 -6.96
N LEU A 98 2.49 -0.91 -7.22
CA LEU A 98 3.63 -0.41 -6.45
C LEU A 98 3.79 1.11 -6.62
N GLU A 99 3.63 1.64 -7.84
CA GLU A 99 3.68 3.09 -8.10
C GLU A 99 2.55 3.83 -7.38
N TYR A 100 1.31 3.31 -7.45
CA TYR A 100 0.20 3.89 -6.70
C TYR A 100 0.44 3.85 -5.18
N SER A 101 1.00 2.76 -4.68
CA SER A 101 1.36 2.63 -3.26
C SER A 101 2.42 3.66 -2.88
N LEU A 102 3.53 3.76 -3.63
CA LEU A 102 4.60 4.72 -3.37
C LEU A 102 4.06 6.16 -3.34
N ARG A 103 3.29 6.56 -4.37
CA ARG A 103 2.72 7.91 -4.45
C ARG A 103 1.84 8.23 -3.25
N ASN A 104 0.97 7.32 -2.85
CA ASN A 104 0.09 7.54 -1.72
C ASN A 104 0.84 7.51 -0.37
N TYR A 105 1.89 6.67 -0.21
CA TYR A 105 2.72 6.73 1.00
C TYR A 105 3.55 8.01 1.10
N LEU A 106 4.02 8.56 -0.02
CA LEU A 106 4.67 9.88 -0.04
C LEU A 106 3.69 10.98 0.40
N ASP A 107 2.47 10.95 -0.11
CA ASP A 107 1.41 11.90 0.29
C ASP A 107 1.05 11.75 1.78
N ALA A 108 0.97 10.53 2.28
CA ALA A 108 0.75 10.27 3.70
C ALA A 108 1.90 10.76 4.58
N TYR A 109 3.16 10.54 4.14
CA TYR A 109 4.35 11.01 4.85
C TYR A 109 4.35 12.52 5.04
N ASP A 110 3.90 13.26 4.00
CA ASP A 110 3.88 14.71 4.01
C ASP A 110 2.70 15.32 4.77
N LYS A 111 1.55 14.62 4.85
CA LYS A 111 0.28 15.20 5.32
C LYS A 111 -0.31 14.57 6.57
N GLU A 112 0.05 13.33 6.88
CA GLU A 112 -0.52 12.61 8.01
C GLU A 112 0.45 12.65 9.22
N SER A 113 -0.12 12.56 10.42
CA SER A 113 0.67 12.53 11.66
C SER A 113 1.10 11.11 12.02
N PHE A 114 2.35 10.94 12.45
CA PHE A 114 2.84 9.65 12.95
C PHE A 114 2.33 9.34 14.37
N PRO A 115 2.10 8.06 14.69
CA PRO A 115 2.26 6.90 13.82
C PRO A 115 1.16 6.79 12.77
N ILE A 116 1.51 6.40 11.54
CA ILE A 116 0.56 6.16 10.45
C ILE A 116 0.19 4.68 10.46
N GLY A 117 -0.98 4.35 10.98
CA GLY A 117 -1.34 2.97 11.30
C GLY A 117 -0.34 2.36 12.28
N ASN A 118 0.38 1.32 11.88
CA ASN A 118 1.44 0.68 12.68
C ASN A 118 2.85 1.14 12.28
N LEU A 119 2.98 2.14 11.41
CA LEU A 119 4.26 2.64 10.92
C LEU A 119 4.67 3.90 11.71
N ASN A 120 5.77 3.82 12.42
CA ASN A 120 6.49 5.00 12.90
C ASN A 120 7.30 5.64 11.75
N GLU A 121 7.88 6.80 11.97
CA GLU A 121 8.51 7.58 10.91
C GLU A 121 9.68 6.82 10.25
N ILE A 122 10.55 6.19 11.03
CA ILE A 122 11.69 5.42 10.50
C ILE A 122 11.24 4.22 9.65
N SER A 123 10.17 3.53 10.07
CA SER A 123 9.60 2.41 9.31
C SER A 123 8.99 2.87 7.98
N MET A 124 8.35 4.04 7.98
CA MET A 124 7.82 4.64 6.76
C MET A 124 8.95 5.03 5.80
N MET A 125 10.02 5.68 6.29
CA MET A 125 11.18 6.01 5.45
C MET A 125 11.80 4.75 4.83
N TYR A 126 11.95 3.67 5.61
CA TYR A 126 12.44 2.40 5.10
C TYR A 126 11.51 1.82 4.01
N LEU A 127 10.20 1.85 4.23
CA LEU A 127 9.22 1.37 3.27
C LEU A 127 9.25 2.17 1.95
N LEU A 128 9.36 3.50 2.02
CA LEU A 128 9.51 4.37 0.86
C LEU A 128 10.79 4.04 0.08
N GLY A 129 11.89 3.75 0.78
CA GLY A 129 13.13 3.28 0.17
C GLY A 129 12.96 1.96 -0.58
N GLU A 130 12.30 0.97 0.03
CA GLU A 130 12.04 -0.32 -0.59
C GLU A 130 11.12 -0.23 -1.82
N LEU A 131 10.06 0.57 -1.75
CA LEU A 131 9.16 0.79 -2.88
C LEU A 131 9.88 1.47 -4.04
N SER A 132 10.66 2.52 -3.75
CA SER A 132 11.46 3.22 -4.76
C SER A 132 12.48 2.28 -5.41
N ARG A 133 13.21 1.47 -4.61
CA ARG A 133 14.18 0.50 -5.13
C ARG A 133 13.53 -0.53 -6.05
N ARG A 134 12.38 -1.08 -5.67
CA ARG A 134 11.64 -2.07 -6.47
C ARG A 134 11.12 -1.52 -7.79
N LEU A 135 10.86 -0.23 -7.85
CA LEU A 135 10.46 0.51 -9.06
C LEU A 135 11.66 1.02 -9.88
N GLY A 136 12.89 0.62 -9.55
CA GLY A 136 14.11 1.08 -10.24
C GLY A 136 14.49 2.53 -9.97
N LYS A 137 13.79 3.23 -9.07
CA LYS A 137 14.07 4.63 -8.68
C LYS A 137 15.21 4.67 -7.65
N LEU A 138 16.41 4.24 -8.09
CA LEU A 138 17.54 3.97 -7.19
C LEU A 138 18.02 5.21 -6.44
N SER A 139 18.05 6.37 -7.08
CA SER A 139 18.44 7.64 -6.45
C SER A 139 17.49 8.03 -5.30
N GLU A 140 16.17 7.89 -5.51
CA GLU A 140 15.17 8.14 -4.48
C GLU A 140 15.31 7.12 -3.32
N ALA A 141 15.51 5.85 -3.66
CA ALA A 141 15.69 4.79 -2.66
C ALA A 141 16.91 5.06 -1.77
N ILE A 142 18.06 5.46 -2.34
CA ILE A 142 19.26 5.84 -1.60
C ILE A 142 18.94 6.97 -0.62
N THR A 143 18.18 7.97 -1.06
CA THR A 143 17.79 9.10 -0.21
C THR A 143 16.96 8.65 0.97
N TRP A 144 15.92 7.83 0.74
CA TRP A 144 15.04 7.35 1.79
C TRP A 144 15.73 6.43 2.80
N PHE A 145 16.53 5.47 2.33
CA PHE A 145 17.30 4.60 3.22
C PHE A 145 18.33 5.40 4.04
N GLY A 146 18.98 6.40 3.44
CA GLY A 146 19.90 7.30 4.14
C GLY A 146 19.18 8.09 5.26
N ARG A 147 17.98 8.60 5.00
CA ARG A 147 17.14 9.28 6.01
C ARG A 147 16.75 8.34 7.14
N ALA A 148 16.31 7.11 6.82
CA ALA A 148 15.98 6.11 7.83
C ALA A 148 17.19 5.76 8.70
N ALA A 149 18.37 5.53 8.11
CA ALA A 149 19.59 5.22 8.83
C ALA A 149 20.10 6.37 9.73
N ALA A 150 19.77 7.62 9.39
CA ALA A 150 20.12 8.81 10.17
C ALA A 150 19.00 9.29 11.11
N SER A 151 17.84 8.62 11.12
CA SER A 151 16.69 9.03 11.93
C SER A 151 17.02 9.13 13.42
N PRO A 152 16.48 10.13 14.14
CA PRO A 152 16.55 10.16 15.61
C PRO A 152 15.94 8.93 16.28
N GLU A 153 14.92 8.31 15.68
CA GLU A 153 14.23 7.11 16.17
C GLU A 153 15.04 5.81 16.02
N ARG A 154 16.23 5.84 15.39
CA ARG A 154 17.05 4.65 15.12
C ARG A 154 17.42 3.84 16.36
N THR A 155 17.62 4.50 17.49
CA THR A 155 17.98 3.86 18.76
C THR A 155 16.84 3.03 19.34
N GLU A 156 15.60 3.43 19.09
CA GLU A 156 14.39 2.72 19.51
C GLU A 156 13.99 1.63 18.50
N ASN A 157 14.53 1.71 17.27
CA ASN A 157 14.23 0.81 16.16
C ASN A 157 15.49 0.21 15.52
N PRO A 158 16.36 -0.48 16.30
CA PRO A 158 17.69 -0.91 15.82
C PRO A 158 17.61 -1.92 14.65
N MET A 159 16.53 -2.69 14.57
CA MET A 159 16.32 -3.62 13.44
C MET A 159 16.07 -2.87 12.13
N ILE A 160 15.21 -1.86 12.15
CA ILE A 160 14.91 -1.05 10.95
C ILE A 160 16.15 -0.24 10.55
N GLU A 161 16.86 0.33 11.50
CA GLU A 161 18.14 1.04 11.25
C GLU A 161 19.14 0.13 10.55
N LYS A 162 19.34 -1.08 11.04
CA LYS A 162 20.25 -2.07 10.44
C LYS A 162 19.83 -2.40 8.99
N LEU A 163 18.54 -2.72 8.78
CA LEU A 163 18.00 -3.00 7.44
C LEU A 163 18.17 -1.81 6.50
N ALA A 164 17.92 -0.59 6.98
CA ALA A 164 18.08 0.62 6.18
C ALA A 164 19.55 0.81 5.72
N ARG A 165 20.53 0.58 6.60
CA ARG A 165 21.96 0.63 6.25
C ARG A 165 22.37 -0.42 5.23
N GLU A 166 21.90 -1.65 5.41
CA GLU A 166 22.17 -2.75 4.47
C GLU A 166 21.59 -2.44 3.09
N GLN A 167 20.33 -2.05 3.02
CA GLN A 167 19.68 -1.71 1.75
C GLN A 167 20.28 -0.44 1.12
N TRP A 168 20.67 0.54 1.93
CA TRP A 168 21.37 1.73 1.43
C TRP A 168 22.67 1.38 0.72
N ALA A 169 23.50 0.52 1.32
CA ALA A 169 24.75 0.09 0.72
C ALA A 169 24.52 -0.64 -0.60
N LEU A 170 23.63 -1.64 -0.59
CA LEU A 170 23.29 -2.43 -1.80
C LEU A 170 22.74 -1.56 -2.93
N THR A 171 21.83 -0.64 -2.61
CA THR A 171 21.22 0.23 -3.63
C THR A 171 22.23 1.19 -4.24
N ARG A 172 23.22 1.67 -3.46
CA ARG A 172 24.32 2.49 -3.99
C ARG A 172 25.22 1.73 -4.96
N GLU A 173 25.48 0.46 -4.71
CA GLU A 173 26.22 -0.39 -5.63
C GLU A 173 25.45 -0.58 -6.93
N GLN A 174 24.16 -0.93 -6.85
CA GLN A 174 23.29 -1.05 -8.01
C GLN A 174 23.22 0.23 -8.85
N TYR A 175 23.14 1.38 -8.19
CA TYR A 175 23.12 2.68 -8.87
C TYR A 175 24.41 2.95 -9.65
N LYS A 176 25.58 2.66 -9.05
CA LYS A 176 26.88 2.82 -9.74
C LYS A 176 27.01 1.88 -10.95
N GLU A 177 26.55 0.64 -10.82
CA GLU A 177 26.56 -0.32 -11.90
C GLU A 177 25.69 0.12 -13.07
N SER A 178 24.53 0.73 -12.79
CA SER A 178 23.63 1.27 -13.82
C SER A 178 24.26 2.44 -14.57
N GLU A 179 24.98 3.36 -13.88
CA GLU A 179 25.68 4.50 -14.52
C GLU A 179 26.90 4.06 -15.38
N THR A 180 27.49 2.91 -15.06
CA THR A 180 28.65 2.41 -15.84
C THR A 180 28.24 1.60 -17.06
N SER A 181 26.95 1.25 -17.19
CA SER A 181 26.40 0.42 -18.27
C SER A 181 25.72 1.23 -19.38
N GLU A 182 25.57 2.55 -19.20
CA GLU A 182 25.13 3.54 -20.20
C GLU A 182 26.32 4.19 -20.93
#